data_32df6acf0dd2f290a6c24f7b926dc36c
#
_entry.id   32df6acf0dd2f290a6c24f7b926dc36c
#
_cell.length_a   1.000
_cell.length_b   1.000
_cell.length_c   1.000
_cell.angle_alpha   90.00
_cell.angle_beta   90.00
_cell.angle_gamma   90.00
#
_symmetry.space_group_name_H-M   'P 1'
#
loop_
_entity.id
_entity.type
_entity.pdbx_description
1 polymer ?
#
loop_
_entity_poly.entity_id
_entity_poly.type
_entity_poly.pdbx_seq_one_letter_code
_entity_poly.pdbx_strand_id
1 'polypeptide(L)'
;RDLRMSRGLGDVYKRQTYADRYTGLAKLVQSDDSPDCFPFEICNYPYSVYQNLFQSLDGVIDFTTDDWADYKEAIDKFNWGGKNYCPIMSLTPTSYLWYRKSVVEEAGLDDPWELYEKGEWTWSTFMEMARKFSDPENGKYVLDGYNPENNFVCTTGTPLVSLEGGKLVSHMNDANIEKCLDMLRSFDNTQEQLRYPRDTENSWTPSYNEWADGNTLFFEDGSWRYEETWRKFKKKNKWEDDEVNFVPFPQMDGADKYYQSMKQDSIMLVAGAKNIDGYKAWIYSNLVASNDPEIAKVGREQSKEEYDWSDTLLDRIEMMNDPKTFSGVFDFKNGIGQDIASTENQDNPVEQLTKGPYMTGESYTSFRAQYQGQIDARLAELNKTVE
;
A
#
# COMPACT_ATOMS: atom_id res chain seq x y z
N ARG A 1 15.38 16.66 6.32
CA ARG A 1 15.58 18.10 5.93
C ARG A 1 14.30 18.59 5.31
N ASP A 2 13.58 19.49 5.99
CA ASP A 2 12.48 20.24 5.39
C ASP A 2 12.97 20.85 4.07
N LEU A 3 12.53 20.30 2.96
CA LEU A 3 12.54 21.01 1.69
C LEU A 3 11.61 22.19 1.86
N ARG A 4 12.18 23.35 2.22
CA ARG A 4 11.49 24.63 2.19
C ARG A 4 11.22 25.00 0.75
N MET A 5 10.23 24.36 0.18
CA MET A 5 9.56 24.87 -1.03
C MET A 5 8.82 26.13 -0.65
N SER A 6 8.82 27.11 -1.53
CA SER A 6 8.41 28.51 -1.36
C SER A 6 7.27 28.75 -0.38
N ARG A 7 7.37 29.81 0.42
CA ARG A 7 6.51 30.18 1.57
C ARG A 7 4.98 30.24 1.34
N GLY A 8 4.49 29.92 0.15
CA GLY A 8 3.04 29.90 -0.16
C GLY A 8 2.41 28.51 -0.26
N LEU A 9 3.17 27.49 -0.65
CA LEU A 9 2.65 26.13 -0.85
C LEU A 9 2.70 25.24 0.43
N GLY A 10 3.63 25.49 1.33
CA GLY A 10 3.81 24.71 2.55
C GLY A 10 2.65 24.81 3.55
N ASP A 11 1.91 25.91 3.58
CA ASP A 11 0.77 26.10 4.47
C ASP A 11 -0.53 25.49 3.91
N VAL A 12 -0.64 25.35 2.60
CA VAL A 12 -1.78 24.70 1.92
C VAL A 12 -1.71 23.19 2.11
N TYR A 13 -0.52 22.61 2.07
CA TYR A 13 -0.32 21.16 2.26
C TYR A 13 -0.62 20.64 3.68
N LYS A 14 -0.52 21.46 4.70
CA LYS A 14 -0.74 21.05 6.10
C LYS A 14 -2.22 20.92 6.50
N ARG A 15 -3.16 21.29 5.63
CA ARG A 15 -4.60 21.35 5.95
C ARG A 15 -5.52 20.68 4.93
N GLN A 16 -4.99 20.05 3.88
CA GLN A 16 -5.82 19.46 2.83
C GLN A 16 -5.82 17.95 2.95
N THR A 17 -7.01 17.37 2.79
CA THR A 17 -7.19 15.94 2.57
C THR A 17 -6.54 15.50 1.25
N TYR A 18 -6.33 14.22 1.03
CA TYR A 18 -5.80 13.71 -0.24
C TYR A 18 -6.66 14.14 -1.44
N ALA A 19 -7.98 14.11 -1.31
CA ALA A 19 -8.90 14.58 -2.33
C ALA A 19 -8.77 16.09 -2.61
N ASP A 20 -8.60 16.92 -1.57
CA ASP A 20 -8.46 18.37 -1.69
C ASP A 20 -7.19 18.78 -2.43
N ARG A 21 -6.10 17.99 -2.32
CA ARG A 21 -4.84 18.26 -3.05
C ARG A 21 -5.06 18.27 -4.55
N TYR A 22 -5.77 17.26 -5.09
CA TYR A 22 -6.05 17.16 -6.53
C TYR A 22 -7.06 18.21 -7.00
N THR A 23 -8.02 18.59 -6.17
CA THR A 23 -8.91 19.72 -6.42
C THR A 23 -8.11 21.04 -6.49
N GLY A 24 -7.13 21.22 -5.61
CA GLY A 24 -6.21 22.35 -5.63
C GLY A 24 -5.37 22.36 -6.90
N LEU A 25 -4.79 21.22 -7.28
CA LEU A 25 -4.02 21.08 -8.52
C LEU A 25 -4.86 21.42 -9.75
N ALA A 26 -6.10 20.93 -9.83
CA ALA A 26 -7.00 21.21 -10.94
C ALA A 26 -7.25 22.72 -11.13
N LYS A 27 -7.39 23.48 -10.05
CA LYS A 27 -7.54 24.94 -10.10
C LYS A 27 -6.29 25.62 -10.65
N LEU A 28 -5.09 25.18 -10.26
CA LEU A 28 -3.83 25.71 -10.77
C LEU A 28 -3.65 25.42 -12.25
N VAL A 29 -3.94 24.21 -12.69
CA VAL A 29 -3.90 23.83 -14.12
C VAL A 29 -4.88 24.68 -14.94
N GLN A 30 -6.10 24.89 -14.45
CA GLN A 30 -7.10 25.72 -15.15
C GLN A 30 -6.74 27.21 -15.22
N SER A 31 -5.98 27.71 -14.25
CA SER A 31 -5.55 29.13 -14.22
C SER A 31 -4.22 29.40 -14.93
N ASP A 32 -3.64 28.42 -15.62
CA ASP A 32 -2.31 28.50 -16.26
C ASP A 32 -1.17 28.84 -15.26
N ASP A 33 -1.36 28.44 -13.99
CA ASP A 33 -0.39 28.57 -12.90
C ASP A 33 0.07 27.18 -12.39
N SER A 34 0.27 26.27 -13.33
CA SER A 34 0.64 24.90 -13.07
C SER A 34 2.01 24.80 -12.39
N PRO A 35 2.15 24.01 -11.31
CA PRO A 35 3.47 23.55 -10.86
C PRO A 35 4.08 22.65 -11.92
N ASP A 36 5.41 22.50 -11.93
CA ASP A 36 6.06 21.62 -12.89
C ASP A 36 5.80 20.14 -12.58
N CYS A 37 5.67 19.80 -11.31
CA CYS A 37 5.49 18.41 -10.88
C CYS A 37 4.55 18.29 -9.67
N PHE A 38 4.01 17.07 -9.48
CA PHE A 38 3.12 16.74 -8.37
C PHE A 38 3.32 15.29 -7.94
N PRO A 39 3.25 14.97 -6.63
CA PRO A 39 3.38 13.60 -6.14
C PRO A 39 2.31 12.67 -6.74
N PHE A 40 2.72 11.44 -7.03
CA PHE A 40 1.81 10.36 -7.40
C PHE A 40 1.01 9.88 -6.19
N GLU A 41 -0.27 9.55 -6.42
CA GLU A 41 -1.15 8.91 -5.44
C GLU A 41 -1.98 7.85 -6.17
N ILE A 42 -1.85 6.58 -5.78
CA ILE A 42 -2.58 5.48 -6.46
C ILE A 42 -4.11 5.65 -6.36
N CYS A 43 -4.61 6.23 -5.29
CA CYS A 43 -6.04 6.52 -5.10
C CYS A 43 -6.59 7.62 -6.03
N ASN A 44 -5.75 8.22 -6.85
CA ASN A 44 -6.14 9.21 -7.87
C ASN A 44 -5.67 8.83 -9.28
N TYR A 45 -4.98 7.71 -9.46
CA TYR A 45 -4.47 7.27 -10.75
C TYR A 45 -5.22 6.01 -11.24
N PRO A 46 -5.73 5.97 -12.49
CA PRO A 46 -5.50 6.94 -13.59
C PRO A 46 -6.50 8.10 -13.68
N TYR A 47 -7.44 8.24 -12.72
CA TYR A 47 -8.50 9.26 -12.81
C TYR A 47 -7.97 10.69 -12.94
N SER A 48 -6.88 11.04 -12.29
CA SER A 48 -6.23 12.36 -12.41
C SER A 48 -5.67 12.61 -13.81
N VAL A 49 -5.21 11.58 -14.51
CA VAL A 49 -4.82 11.67 -15.92
C VAL A 49 -6.04 11.83 -16.82
N TYR A 50 -7.11 11.09 -16.54
CA TYR A 50 -8.40 11.26 -17.22
C TYR A 50 -8.91 12.72 -17.10
N GLN A 51 -8.70 13.35 -15.95
CA GLN A 51 -9.04 14.77 -15.74
C GLN A 51 -8.06 15.76 -16.40
N ASN A 52 -7.08 15.28 -17.19
CA ASN A 52 -6.05 16.09 -17.83
C ASN A 52 -5.18 16.89 -16.85
N LEU A 53 -4.91 16.39 -15.66
CA LEU A 53 -4.03 17.06 -14.70
C LEU A 53 -2.55 16.78 -14.95
N PHE A 54 -2.23 15.75 -15.71
CA PHE A 54 -0.87 15.32 -16.00
C PHE A 54 -0.64 15.15 -17.49
N GLN A 55 0.59 15.38 -17.92
CA GLN A 55 1.01 15.13 -19.28
C GLN A 55 1.87 13.86 -19.37
N SER A 56 1.82 13.21 -20.53
CA SER A 56 2.62 12.02 -20.81
C SER A 56 4.11 12.32 -20.75
N LEU A 57 4.87 11.33 -20.29
CA LEU A 57 6.33 11.34 -20.29
C LEU A 57 6.94 10.83 -21.59
N ASP A 58 6.10 10.36 -22.54
CA ASP A 58 6.58 9.89 -23.84
C ASP A 58 7.27 11.06 -24.60
N GLY A 59 8.50 10.83 -25.02
CA GLY A 59 9.35 11.87 -25.59
C GLY A 59 10.02 12.83 -24.56
N VAL A 60 9.68 12.71 -23.28
CA VAL A 60 10.34 13.42 -22.17
C VAL A 60 11.38 12.53 -21.50
N ILE A 61 11.00 11.30 -21.14
CA ILE A 61 11.86 10.29 -20.51
C ILE A 61 11.93 9.06 -21.41
N ASP A 62 13.13 8.54 -21.64
CA ASP A 62 13.33 7.26 -22.33
C ASP A 62 13.42 6.12 -21.34
N PHE A 63 12.30 5.41 -21.14
CA PHE A 63 12.19 4.24 -20.27
C PHE A 63 12.82 2.96 -20.84
N THR A 64 13.47 3.01 -22.01
CA THR A 64 14.13 1.87 -22.61
C THR A 64 15.60 1.74 -22.23
N THR A 65 16.14 2.74 -21.53
CA THR A 65 17.55 2.74 -21.06
C THR A 65 17.73 1.81 -19.85
N ASP A 66 18.97 1.36 -19.65
CA ASP A 66 19.34 0.45 -18.55
C ASP A 66 19.04 1.04 -17.16
N ASP A 67 18.99 2.35 -17.03
CA ASP A 67 18.66 3.04 -15.77
C ASP A 67 17.27 2.67 -15.21
N TRP A 68 16.36 2.22 -16.09
CA TRP A 68 14.99 1.85 -15.73
C TRP A 68 14.76 0.32 -15.70
N ALA A 69 15.79 -0.50 -15.97
CA ALA A 69 15.62 -1.93 -16.17
C ALA A 69 14.90 -2.64 -15.00
N ASP A 70 15.25 -2.31 -13.76
CA ASP A 70 14.66 -2.92 -12.56
C ASP A 70 13.21 -2.48 -12.30
N TYR A 71 12.77 -1.37 -12.89
CA TYR A 71 11.41 -0.83 -12.73
C TYR A 71 10.53 -0.99 -13.96
N LYS A 72 11.07 -1.50 -15.07
CA LYS A 72 10.38 -1.55 -16.37
C LYS A 72 9.06 -2.30 -16.31
N GLU A 73 9.01 -3.45 -15.64
CA GLU A 73 7.78 -4.22 -15.48
C GLU A 73 6.70 -3.42 -14.73
N ALA A 74 7.09 -2.71 -13.67
CA ALA A 74 6.15 -1.87 -12.93
C ALA A 74 5.68 -0.67 -13.78
N ILE A 75 6.60 0.02 -14.48
CA ILE A 75 6.27 1.16 -15.36
C ILE A 75 5.23 0.73 -16.41
N ASP A 76 5.39 -0.46 -17.01
CA ASP A 76 4.45 -0.98 -18.00
C ASP A 76 3.06 -1.26 -17.40
N LYS A 77 2.98 -1.67 -16.12
CA LYS A 77 1.71 -1.85 -15.40
C LYS A 77 0.99 -0.53 -15.08
N PHE A 78 1.68 0.62 -15.19
CA PHE A 78 1.10 1.95 -14.99
C PHE A 78 0.80 2.67 -16.32
N ASN A 79 0.89 1.98 -17.45
CA ASN A 79 0.56 2.56 -18.75
C ASN A 79 -0.95 2.83 -18.86
N TRP A 80 -1.32 4.06 -19.22
CA TRP A 80 -2.70 4.47 -19.45
C TRP A 80 -2.89 4.98 -20.88
N GLY A 81 -3.78 4.35 -21.64
CA GLY A 81 -4.06 4.74 -23.03
C GLY A 81 -2.84 4.65 -23.94
N GLY A 82 -1.94 3.69 -23.71
CA GLY A 82 -0.70 3.53 -24.47
C GLY A 82 0.40 4.53 -24.11
N LYS A 83 0.25 5.30 -23.02
CA LYS A 83 1.20 6.35 -22.60
C LYS A 83 1.71 6.13 -21.17
N ASN A 84 2.93 6.61 -20.90
CA ASN A 84 3.56 6.56 -19.59
C ASN A 84 3.44 7.90 -18.88
N TYR A 85 3.07 7.86 -17.60
CA TYR A 85 2.89 9.04 -16.74
C TYR A 85 3.70 8.96 -15.44
N CYS A 86 4.14 7.77 -15.05
CA CYS A 86 4.77 7.50 -13.76
C CYS A 86 6.23 7.10 -13.96
N PRO A 87 7.21 7.95 -13.62
CA PRO A 87 8.62 7.58 -13.59
C PRO A 87 8.91 6.88 -12.26
N ILE A 88 8.71 5.56 -12.22
CA ILE A 88 8.86 4.77 -11.00
C ILE A 88 10.34 4.65 -10.65
N MET A 89 10.71 5.15 -9.48
CA MET A 89 12.11 5.18 -9.00
C MET A 89 12.33 4.31 -7.77
N SER A 90 11.25 3.80 -7.15
CA SER A 90 11.30 2.86 -6.04
C SER A 90 10.06 1.99 -6.00
N LEU A 91 10.20 0.79 -5.47
CA LEU A 91 9.11 -0.13 -5.19
C LEU A 91 9.27 -0.65 -3.78
N THR A 92 8.23 -0.53 -2.97
CA THR A 92 8.24 -1.03 -1.59
C THR A 92 6.92 -1.73 -1.29
N PRO A 93 6.90 -2.75 -0.43
CA PRO A 93 5.65 -3.29 0.08
C PRO A 93 4.77 -2.18 0.68
N THR A 94 3.46 -2.25 0.40
CA THR A 94 2.52 -1.25 0.92
C THR A 94 2.47 -1.27 2.44
N SER A 95 2.44 -2.47 3.02
CA SER A 95 2.39 -2.71 4.46
C SER A 95 3.06 -4.03 4.82
N TYR A 96 3.32 -4.19 6.10
CA TYR A 96 3.83 -5.39 6.75
C TYR A 96 2.89 -5.82 7.84
N LEU A 97 3.04 -7.06 8.33
CA LEU A 97 2.47 -7.54 9.58
C LEU A 97 3.52 -7.40 10.69
N TRP A 98 3.36 -6.37 11.51
CA TRP A 98 4.20 -6.12 12.69
C TRP A 98 3.81 -7.04 13.81
N TYR A 99 4.78 -7.65 14.48
CA TYR A 99 4.56 -8.53 15.63
C TYR A 99 5.63 -8.33 16.71
N ARG A 100 5.32 -8.79 17.92
CA ARG A 100 6.25 -8.81 19.03
C ARG A 100 6.77 -10.23 19.24
N LYS A 101 8.10 -10.37 19.32
CA LYS A 101 8.77 -11.67 19.51
C LYS A 101 8.28 -12.38 20.78
N SER A 102 8.27 -11.68 21.91
CA SER A 102 7.83 -12.25 23.18
C SER A 102 6.38 -12.77 23.13
N VAL A 103 5.49 -12.05 22.41
CA VAL A 103 4.08 -12.47 22.27
C VAL A 103 3.94 -13.77 21.47
N VAL A 104 4.74 -13.91 20.41
CA VAL A 104 4.78 -15.14 19.60
C VAL A 104 5.32 -16.31 20.42
N GLU A 105 6.44 -16.11 21.16
CA GLU A 105 7.07 -17.12 22.01
C GLU A 105 6.15 -17.54 23.16
N GLU A 106 5.53 -16.61 23.89
CA GLU A 106 4.61 -16.88 24.99
C GLU A 106 3.37 -17.64 24.54
N ALA A 107 2.89 -17.39 23.32
CA ALA A 107 1.79 -18.14 22.72
C ALA A 107 2.21 -19.54 22.20
N GLY A 108 3.52 -19.86 22.23
CA GLY A 108 4.08 -21.10 21.71
C GLY A 108 3.87 -21.23 20.19
N LEU A 109 3.95 -20.11 19.46
CA LEU A 109 3.85 -20.04 18.01
C LEU A 109 5.23 -20.09 17.39
N ASP A 110 5.32 -20.54 16.13
CA ASP A 110 6.53 -20.43 15.35
C ASP A 110 6.77 -18.97 14.96
N ASP A 111 8.06 -18.56 14.80
CA ASP A 111 8.39 -17.19 14.39
C ASP A 111 7.94 -16.95 12.93
N PRO A 112 7.11 -15.93 12.66
CA PRO A 112 6.60 -15.64 11.32
C PRO A 112 7.70 -15.37 10.29
N TRP A 113 8.81 -14.74 10.71
CA TRP A 113 9.92 -14.49 9.81
C TRP A 113 10.67 -15.77 9.43
N GLU A 114 10.87 -16.68 10.39
CA GLU A 114 11.46 -18.00 10.09
C GLU A 114 10.58 -18.82 9.16
N LEU A 115 9.26 -18.76 9.32
CA LEU A 115 8.32 -19.39 8.39
C LEU A 115 8.42 -18.80 6.98
N TYR A 116 8.58 -17.47 6.89
CA TYR A 116 8.80 -16.81 5.62
C TYR A 116 10.11 -17.28 4.93
N GLU A 117 11.22 -17.32 5.66
CA GLU A 117 12.52 -17.78 5.13
C GLU A 117 12.49 -19.24 4.66
N LYS A 118 11.68 -20.07 5.31
CA LYS A 118 11.46 -21.48 4.93
C LYS A 118 10.48 -21.67 3.77
N GLY A 119 9.80 -20.60 3.32
CA GLY A 119 8.73 -20.67 2.31
C GLY A 119 7.43 -21.29 2.84
N GLU A 120 7.25 -21.33 4.15
CA GLU A 120 6.10 -21.92 4.87
C GLU A 120 5.10 -20.87 5.36
N TRP A 121 5.37 -19.57 5.13
CA TRP A 121 4.50 -18.46 5.49
C TRP A 121 3.36 -18.32 4.49
N THR A 122 2.31 -19.13 4.67
CA THR A 122 1.14 -19.21 3.78
C THR A 122 -0.14 -18.80 4.50
N TRP A 123 -1.26 -18.64 3.75
CA TRP A 123 -2.57 -18.39 4.35
C TRP A 123 -2.95 -19.47 5.36
N SER A 124 -2.73 -20.75 5.05
CA SER A 124 -3.01 -21.85 5.95
C SER A 124 -2.22 -21.74 7.25
N THR A 125 -0.91 -21.51 7.17
CA THR A 125 -0.05 -21.34 8.35
C THR A 125 -0.46 -20.12 9.17
N PHE A 126 -0.74 -18.99 8.50
CA PHE A 126 -1.26 -17.78 9.17
C PHE A 126 -2.57 -18.05 9.90
N MET A 127 -3.53 -18.74 9.27
CA MET A 127 -4.83 -19.04 9.89
C MET A 127 -4.73 -20.07 11.03
N GLU A 128 -3.82 -21.03 10.96
CA GLU A 128 -3.51 -21.95 12.08
C GLU A 128 -2.96 -21.17 13.27
N MET A 129 -1.99 -20.30 13.03
CA MET A 129 -1.42 -19.40 14.04
C MET A 129 -2.49 -18.48 14.63
N ALA A 130 -3.34 -17.90 13.78
CA ALA A 130 -4.44 -17.05 14.16
C ALA A 130 -5.40 -17.73 15.15
N ARG A 131 -5.86 -18.93 14.82
CA ARG A 131 -6.79 -19.71 15.68
C ARG A 131 -6.15 -20.16 16.99
N LYS A 132 -4.84 -20.42 16.98
CA LYS A 132 -4.10 -20.79 18.19
C LYS A 132 -3.93 -19.63 19.16
N PHE A 133 -3.76 -18.40 18.62
CA PHE A 133 -3.57 -17.21 19.44
C PHE A 133 -4.89 -16.61 19.94
N SER A 134 -5.94 -16.64 19.13
CA SER A 134 -7.19 -15.92 19.39
C SER A 134 -7.88 -16.44 20.65
N ASP A 135 -8.20 -15.53 21.56
CA ASP A 135 -9.01 -15.77 22.76
C ASP A 135 -9.82 -14.50 23.09
N PRO A 136 -10.90 -14.24 22.35
CA PRO A 136 -11.70 -13.03 22.50
C PRO A 136 -12.29 -12.84 23.91
N GLU A 137 -12.55 -13.93 24.64
CA GLU A 137 -13.05 -13.88 26.02
C GLU A 137 -11.99 -13.23 26.96
N ASN A 138 -10.71 -13.41 26.66
CA ASN A 138 -9.58 -12.81 27.39
C ASN A 138 -8.94 -11.63 26.63
N GLY A 139 -9.62 -11.07 25.63
CA GLY A 139 -9.19 -9.89 24.89
C GLY A 139 -8.02 -10.12 23.94
N LYS A 140 -7.81 -11.37 23.46
CA LYS A 140 -6.76 -11.70 22.50
C LYS A 140 -7.31 -11.78 21.08
N TYR A 141 -6.77 -10.98 20.19
CA TYR A 141 -7.16 -10.86 18.78
C TYR A 141 -5.94 -11.00 17.86
N VAL A 142 -6.17 -11.40 16.62
CA VAL A 142 -5.07 -11.73 15.70
C VAL A 142 -4.58 -10.52 14.94
N LEU A 143 -5.48 -9.65 14.50
CA LEU A 143 -5.14 -8.62 13.52
C LEU A 143 -5.83 -7.29 13.85
N ASP A 144 -5.04 -6.23 13.81
CA ASP A 144 -5.48 -4.84 13.70
C ASP A 144 -4.66 -4.14 12.61
N GLY A 145 -5.04 -2.95 12.20
CA GLY A 145 -4.37 -2.22 11.11
C GLY A 145 -5.36 -1.37 10.32
N TYR A 146 -4.90 -0.77 9.24
CA TYR A 146 -5.71 0.15 8.45
C TYR A 146 -6.45 -0.51 7.29
N ASN A 147 -5.75 -1.33 6.50
CA ASN A 147 -6.28 -1.93 5.26
C ASN A 147 -5.72 -3.34 5.02
N PRO A 148 -5.77 -4.25 5.99
CA PRO A 148 -5.21 -5.59 5.82
C PRO A 148 -5.87 -6.37 4.68
N GLU A 149 -7.17 -6.17 4.44
CA GLU A 149 -7.92 -6.83 3.37
C GLU A 149 -7.37 -6.54 1.98
N ASN A 150 -6.93 -5.31 1.73
CA ASN A 150 -6.34 -4.93 0.44
C ASN A 150 -5.00 -5.63 0.21
N ASN A 151 -4.19 -5.74 1.25
CA ASN A 151 -2.91 -6.42 1.18
C ASN A 151 -3.11 -7.93 0.97
N PHE A 152 -4.04 -8.56 1.67
CA PHE A 152 -4.38 -9.97 1.47
C PHE A 152 -4.87 -10.25 0.05
N VAL A 153 -5.77 -9.43 -0.51
CA VAL A 153 -6.21 -9.59 -1.90
C VAL A 153 -5.03 -9.60 -2.86
N CYS A 154 -4.06 -8.70 -2.69
CA CYS A 154 -2.88 -8.66 -3.56
C CYS A 154 -2.02 -9.94 -3.48
N THR A 155 -2.06 -10.69 -2.38
CA THR A 155 -1.31 -11.97 -2.27
C THR A 155 -1.87 -13.08 -3.17
N THR A 156 -3.05 -12.89 -3.76
CA THR A 156 -3.59 -13.78 -4.81
C THR A 156 -2.83 -13.68 -6.14
N GLY A 157 -2.03 -12.62 -6.33
CA GLY A 157 -1.41 -12.24 -7.61
C GLY A 157 -2.32 -11.42 -8.52
N THR A 158 -3.60 -11.25 -8.15
CA THR A 158 -4.61 -10.55 -8.96
C THR A 158 -5.19 -9.37 -8.15
N PRO A 159 -5.07 -8.11 -8.63
CA PRO A 159 -5.75 -6.98 -8.00
C PRO A 159 -7.24 -6.97 -8.38
N LEU A 160 -8.07 -6.25 -7.63
CA LEU A 160 -9.48 -6.06 -8.01
C LEU A 160 -9.64 -5.30 -9.32
N VAL A 161 -8.78 -4.33 -9.56
CA VAL A 161 -8.71 -3.56 -10.80
C VAL A 161 -7.26 -3.41 -11.23
N SER A 162 -6.92 -3.92 -12.41
CA SER A 162 -5.60 -3.76 -13.05
C SER A 162 -5.63 -2.71 -14.16
N LEU A 163 -4.43 -2.34 -14.64
CA LEU A 163 -4.21 -1.70 -15.93
C LEU A 163 -3.58 -2.72 -16.90
N GLU A 164 -4.29 -3.06 -17.95
CA GLU A 164 -3.88 -4.03 -18.97
C GLU A 164 -4.05 -3.45 -20.37
N GLY A 165 -2.97 -3.42 -21.14
CA GLY A 165 -3.02 -2.82 -22.48
C GLY A 165 -3.46 -1.35 -22.49
N GLY A 166 -3.21 -0.63 -21.42
CA GLY A 166 -3.59 0.78 -21.27
C GLY A 166 -5.06 1.01 -20.86
N LYS A 167 -5.77 -0.02 -20.41
CA LYS A 167 -7.17 0.05 -19.98
C LYS A 167 -7.35 -0.53 -18.58
N LEU A 168 -8.35 -0.04 -17.85
CA LEU A 168 -8.78 -0.62 -16.59
C LEU A 168 -9.53 -1.94 -16.82
N VAL A 169 -9.14 -2.98 -16.11
CA VAL A 169 -9.74 -4.31 -16.18
C VAL A 169 -10.21 -4.75 -14.80
N SER A 170 -11.46 -5.20 -14.73
CA SER A 170 -12.08 -5.71 -13.50
C SER A 170 -11.77 -7.19 -13.30
N HIS A 171 -11.33 -7.56 -12.11
CA HIS A 171 -11.10 -8.94 -11.69
C HIS A 171 -12.02 -9.35 -10.52
N MET A 172 -13.11 -8.65 -10.30
CA MET A 172 -14.04 -8.91 -9.20
C MET A 172 -14.70 -10.31 -9.24
N ASN A 173 -14.61 -11.01 -10.38
CA ASN A 173 -15.09 -12.38 -10.52
C ASN A 173 -13.96 -13.43 -10.40
N ASP A 174 -12.74 -13.04 -10.01
CA ASP A 174 -11.64 -13.98 -9.83
C ASP A 174 -11.89 -14.87 -8.60
N ALA A 175 -11.72 -16.18 -8.79
CA ALA A 175 -12.00 -17.18 -7.75
C ALA A 175 -11.04 -17.10 -6.56
N ASN A 176 -9.79 -16.65 -6.77
CA ASN A 176 -8.82 -16.49 -5.70
C ASN A 176 -9.13 -15.25 -4.86
N ILE A 177 -9.61 -14.17 -5.48
CA ILE A 177 -10.11 -12.98 -4.76
C ILE A 177 -11.32 -13.37 -3.89
N GLU A 178 -12.28 -14.11 -4.43
CA GLU A 178 -13.43 -14.60 -3.67
C GLU A 178 -12.97 -15.47 -2.50
N LYS A 179 -12.07 -16.43 -2.73
CA LYS A 179 -11.49 -17.28 -1.68
C LYS A 179 -10.76 -16.47 -0.60
N CYS A 180 -10.01 -15.43 -0.99
CA CYS A 180 -9.32 -14.54 -0.06
C CYS A 180 -10.31 -13.80 0.86
N LEU A 181 -11.30 -13.14 0.25
CA LEU A 181 -12.27 -12.33 0.99
C LEU A 181 -13.22 -13.19 1.82
N ASP A 182 -13.53 -14.42 1.38
CA ASP A 182 -14.26 -15.38 2.19
C ASP A 182 -13.43 -15.92 3.37
N MET A 183 -12.11 -16.07 3.23
CA MET A 183 -11.22 -16.33 4.37
C MET A 183 -11.26 -15.17 5.37
N LEU A 184 -11.21 -13.94 4.90
CA LEU A 184 -11.21 -12.76 5.75
C LEU A 184 -12.53 -12.53 6.50
N ARG A 185 -13.64 -13.13 6.06
CA ARG A 185 -14.92 -13.13 6.82
C ARG A 185 -14.78 -13.69 8.22
N SER A 186 -13.90 -14.69 8.42
CA SER A 186 -13.67 -15.30 9.73
C SER A 186 -13.14 -14.29 10.77
N PHE A 187 -12.61 -13.15 10.33
CA PHE A 187 -12.11 -12.11 11.22
C PHE A 187 -13.21 -11.32 11.92
N ASP A 188 -14.43 -11.30 11.38
CA ASP A 188 -15.53 -10.54 11.97
C ASP A 188 -16.06 -11.17 13.27
N ASN A 189 -16.63 -10.32 14.13
CA ASN A 189 -17.16 -10.71 15.44
C ASN A 189 -18.36 -11.68 15.35
N THR A 190 -19.04 -11.77 14.22
CA THR A 190 -20.12 -12.74 13.96
C THR A 190 -19.61 -14.10 13.52
N GLN A 191 -18.30 -14.24 13.32
CA GLN A 191 -17.61 -15.45 12.87
C GLN A 191 -16.61 -15.95 13.94
N GLU A 192 -15.30 -16.02 13.60
CA GLU A 192 -14.26 -16.50 14.50
C GLU A 192 -13.66 -15.39 15.40
N GLN A 193 -14.06 -14.15 15.21
CA GLN A 193 -13.64 -12.97 16.00
C GLN A 193 -12.11 -12.76 16.02
N LEU A 194 -11.45 -12.93 14.88
CA LEU A 194 -10.00 -12.83 14.80
C LEU A 194 -9.51 -11.38 14.73
N ARG A 195 -10.38 -10.46 14.33
CA ARG A 195 -10.08 -9.03 14.23
C ARG A 195 -10.29 -8.32 15.56
N TYR A 196 -9.38 -7.40 15.93
CA TYR A 196 -9.62 -6.53 17.07
C TYR A 196 -10.92 -5.74 16.89
N PRO A 197 -11.85 -5.78 17.86
CA PRO A 197 -13.13 -5.11 17.76
C PRO A 197 -12.91 -3.60 17.80
N ARG A 198 -13.39 -2.90 16.79
CA ARG A 198 -13.35 -1.45 16.73
C ARG A 198 -14.71 -0.86 17.10
N ASP A 199 -14.68 0.20 17.89
CA ASP A 199 -15.85 1.02 18.12
C ASP A 199 -16.30 1.66 16.79
N THR A 200 -17.59 1.60 16.49
CA THR A 200 -18.19 2.14 15.27
C THR A 200 -17.99 3.67 15.16
N GLU A 201 -17.82 4.36 16.29
CA GLU A 201 -17.56 5.81 16.30
C GLU A 201 -16.09 6.16 15.99
N ASN A 202 -15.15 5.21 16.22
CA ASN A 202 -13.70 5.39 16.01
C ASN A 202 -13.10 4.30 15.10
N SER A 203 -13.86 3.81 14.12
CA SER A 203 -13.47 2.68 13.24
C SER A 203 -12.15 2.89 12.44
N TRP A 204 -11.66 4.13 12.41
CA TRP A 204 -10.44 4.54 11.71
C TRP A 204 -9.14 4.35 12.47
N THR A 205 -9.21 4.35 13.81
CA THR A 205 -7.99 4.39 14.63
C THR A 205 -7.71 3.01 15.20
N PRO A 206 -6.78 2.28 14.64
CA PRO A 206 -6.33 1.02 15.22
C PRO A 206 -5.72 1.25 16.59
N SER A 207 -5.75 0.21 17.44
CA SER A 207 -5.26 0.31 18.80
C SER A 207 -3.79 -0.09 18.94
N TYR A 208 -2.90 0.89 18.85
CA TYR A 208 -1.47 0.66 19.06
C TYR A 208 -1.13 0.13 20.47
N ASN A 209 -1.91 0.53 21.49
CA ASN A 209 -1.70 0.06 22.85
C ASN A 209 -2.00 -1.43 22.99
N GLU A 210 -3.09 -1.91 22.39
CA GLU A 210 -3.47 -3.33 22.44
C GLU A 210 -2.39 -4.22 21.81
N TRP A 211 -1.79 -3.77 20.69
CA TRP A 211 -0.65 -4.45 20.13
C TRP A 211 0.58 -4.39 21.04
N ALA A 212 0.86 -3.22 21.62
CA ALA A 212 1.99 -3.06 22.56
C ALA A 212 1.81 -3.86 23.85
N ASP A 213 0.59 -4.09 24.30
CA ASP A 213 0.26 -4.90 25.48
C ASP A 213 0.18 -6.40 25.17
N GLY A 214 0.36 -6.79 23.88
CA GLY A 214 0.33 -8.17 23.43
C GLY A 214 -1.08 -8.76 23.33
N ASN A 215 -2.10 -7.92 23.24
CA ASN A 215 -3.49 -8.32 23.06
C ASN A 215 -3.85 -8.51 21.57
N THR A 216 -3.05 -7.96 20.66
CA THR A 216 -3.16 -8.19 19.23
C THR A 216 -1.86 -8.80 18.71
N LEU A 217 -1.94 -9.92 18.00
CA LEU A 217 -0.76 -10.65 17.51
C LEU A 217 -0.05 -9.87 16.40
N PHE A 218 -0.79 -9.46 15.38
CA PHE A 218 -0.29 -8.72 14.24
C PHE A 218 -0.92 -7.33 14.11
N PHE A 219 -0.11 -6.38 13.69
CA PHE A 219 -0.57 -5.04 13.33
C PHE A 219 -0.17 -4.72 11.89
N GLU A 220 -1.14 -4.44 11.02
CA GLU A 220 -0.89 -4.07 9.62
C GLU A 220 -0.57 -2.60 9.51
N ASP A 221 0.64 -2.26 9.04
CA ASP A 221 1.03 -0.90 8.65
C ASP A 221 2.36 -0.90 7.88
N GLY A 222 2.72 0.24 7.28
CA GLY A 222 3.99 0.43 6.58
C GLY A 222 5.20 0.56 7.51
N SER A 223 6.40 0.64 6.91
CA SER A 223 7.67 0.77 7.63
C SER A 223 7.75 2.02 8.53
N TRP A 224 7.12 3.14 8.12
CA TRP A 224 7.05 4.37 8.91
C TRP A 224 6.44 4.19 10.30
N ARG A 225 5.66 3.12 10.53
CA ARG A 225 5.07 2.85 11.84
C ARG A 225 6.12 2.57 12.90
N TYR A 226 7.25 1.98 12.51
CA TYR A 226 8.37 1.82 13.43
C TYR A 226 8.87 3.19 13.94
N GLU A 227 9.12 4.10 13.03
CA GLU A 227 9.66 5.44 13.33
C GLU A 227 8.70 6.30 14.15
N GLU A 228 7.41 6.25 13.81
CA GLU A 228 6.40 7.06 14.47
C GLU A 228 5.93 6.51 15.82
N THR A 229 5.87 5.18 15.97
CA THR A 229 5.16 4.54 17.08
C THR A 229 5.97 3.46 17.78
N TRP A 230 6.42 2.40 17.08
CA TRP A 230 6.96 1.21 17.71
C TRP A 230 8.26 1.49 18.48
N ARG A 231 9.17 2.29 17.94
CA ARG A 231 10.39 2.70 18.65
C ARG A 231 10.09 3.43 19.97
N LYS A 232 8.97 4.15 20.05
CA LYS A 232 8.57 4.85 21.28
C LYS A 232 8.09 3.86 22.35
N PHE A 233 7.34 2.82 21.94
CA PHE A 233 6.97 1.73 22.84
C PHE A 233 8.19 0.92 23.27
N LYS A 234 9.08 0.58 22.33
CA LYS A 234 10.36 -0.08 22.64
C LYS A 234 11.13 0.67 23.73
N LYS A 235 11.32 1.96 23.54
CA LYS A 235 12.04 2.82 24.50
C LYS A 235 11.30 2.93 25.86
N LYS A 236 9.98 3.14 25.84
CA LYS A 236 9.15 3.27 27.05
C LYS A 236 9.18 1.99 27.87
N ASN A 237 9.05 0.85 27.23
CA ASN A 237 8.95 -0.45 27.88
C ASN A 237 10.31 -1.13 28.07
N LYS A 238 11.40 -0.53 27.57
CA LYS A 238 12.78 -1.05 27.61
C LYS A 238 12.87 -2.44 26.95
N TRP A 239 12.22 -2.58 25.81
CA TRP A 239 12.28 -3.81 25.03
C TRP A 239 13.66 -3.99 24.39
N GLU A 240 14.07 -5.24 24.23
CA GLU A 240 15.28 -5.61 23.49
C GLU A 240 15.15 -5.25 22.00
N ASP A 241 16.29 -5.21 21.30
CA ASP A 241 16.33 -4.77 19.91
C ASP A 241 15.58 -5.69 18.93
N ASP A 242 15.42 -6.96 19.30
CA ASP A 242 14.72 -7.98 18.54
C ASP A 242 13.27 -8.22 18.97
N GLU A 243 12.71 -7.39 19.87
CA GLU A 243 11.33 -7.52 20.35
C GLU A 243 10.31 -7.13 19.28
N VAL A 244 10.56 -6.01 18.57
CA VAL A 244 9.67 -5.54 17.49
C VAL A 244 10.15 -6.11 16.17
N ASN A 245 9.30 -6.88 15.51
CA ASN A 245 9.58 -7.51 14.23
C ASN A 245 8.45 -7.30 13.24
N PHE A 246 8.69 -7.64 11.99
CA PHE A 246 7.69 -7.65 10.94
C PHE A 246 7.94 -8.79 9.97
N VAL A 247 6.90 -9.15 9.23
CA VAL A 247 6.91 -10.15 8.17
C VAL A 247 6.04 -9.64 7.00
N PRO A 248 6.31 -10.01 5.72
CA PRO A 248 5.38 -9.71 4.65
C PRO A 248 4.04 -10.42 4.86
N PHE A 249 3.00 -10.03 4.10
CA PHE A 249 1.75 -10.77 4.12
C PHE A 249 1.97 -12.22 3.66
N PRO A 250 1.25 -13.19 4.25
CA PRO A 250 1.42 -14.59 3.89
C PRO A 250 0.98 -14.83 2.44
N GLN A 251 1.73 -15.64 1.72
CA GLN A 251 1.35 -16.00 0.35
C GLN A 251 0.12 -16.93 0.33
N MET A 252 -0.65 -16.85 -0.75
CA MET A 252 -1.73 -17.81 -1.00
C MET A 252 -1.17 -19.23 -1.11
N ASP A 253 -1.83 -20.22 -0.51
CA ASP A 253 -1.41 -21.61 -0.61
C ASP A 253 -1.34 -22.07 -2.08
N GLY A 254 -0.19 -22.63 -2.45
CA GLY A 254 0.06 -23.13 -3.80
C GLY A 254 0.34 -22.03 -4.85
N ALA A 255 0.57 -20.78 -4.43
CA ALA A 255 0.98 -19.73 -5.35
C ALA A 255 2.35 -20.08 -5.99
N ASP A 256 2.50 -19.73 -7.26
CA ASP A 256 3.73 -19.95 -8.04
C ASP A 256 4.83 -18.93 -7.74
N LYS A 257 4.44 -17.78 -7.17
CA LYS A 257 5.31 -16.66 -6.80
C LYS A 257 4.87 -16.04 -5.49
N TYR A 258 5.77 -15.29 -4.88
CA TYR A 258 5.43 -14.49 -3.71
C TYR A 258 4.89 -13.13 -4.15
N TYR A 259 3.56 -13.01 -4.14
CA TYR A 259 2.85 -11.79 -4.53
C TYR A 259 2.65 -10.86 -3.33
N GLN A 260 2.89 -9.57 -3.53
CA GLN A 260 2.67 -8.55 -2.50
C GLN A 260 2.04 -7.29 -3.09
N SER A 261 1.23 -6.63 -2.29
CA SER A 261 0.82 -5.26 -2.57
C SER A 261 2.03 -4.35 -2.52
N MET A 262 2.32 -3.68 -3.63
CA MET A 262 3.46 -2.77 -3.73
C MET A 262 2.98 -1.34 -3.97
N LYS A 263 3.63 -0.40 -3.32
CA LYS A 263 3.55 1.01 -3.67
C LYS A 263 4.80 1.42 -4.45
N GLN A 264 4.64 2.43 -5.25
CA GLN A 264 5.72 3.07 -5.98
C GLN A 264 5.81 4.55 -5.60
N ASP A 265 7.00 5.11 -5.64
CA ASP A 265 7.20 6.53 -5.50
C ASP A 265 7.50 7.14 -6.88
N SER A 266 6.66 8.08 -7.28
CA SER A 266 6.81 8.84 -8.51
C SER A 266 6.43 10.30 -8.29
N ILE A 267 7.03 11.15 -9.08
CA ILE A 267 6.62 12.55 -9.22
C ILE A 267 6.17 12.75 -10.66
N MET A 268 4.90 13.06 -10.85
CA MET A 268 4.27 13.18 -12.15
C MET A 268 4.47 14.57 -12.74
N LEU A 269 4.61 14.66 -14.06
CA LEU A 269 4.72 15.91 -14.79
C LEU A 269 3.32 16.53 -14.96
N VAL A 270 3.10 17.72 -14.41
CA VAL A 270 1.78 18.39 -14.42
C VAL A 270 1.45 18.94 -15.81
N ALA A 271 0.19 18.92 -16.19
CA ALA A 271 -0.29 19.55 -17.42
C ALA A 271 -0.03 21.06 -17.38
N GLY A 272 0.60 21.60 -18.43
CA GLY A 272 1.00 23.01 -18.50
C GLY A 272 2.31 23.35 -17.76
N ALA A 273 3.06 22.35 -17.29
CA ALA A 273 4.40 22.55 -16.73
C ALA A 273 5.32 23.28 -17.72
N LYS A 274 6.10 24.24 -17.21
CA LYS A 274 6.94 25.12 -18.04
C LYS A 274 8.43 24.76 -18.01
N ASN A 275 8.88 24.03 -16.96
CA ASN A 275 10.29 23.67 -16.77
C ASN A 275 10.52 22.16 -16.94
N ILE A 276 10.31 21.65 -18.15
CA ILE A 276 10.47 20.23 -18.48
C ILE A 276 11.92 19.75 -18.26
N ASP A 277 12.91 20.57 -18.61
CA ASP A 277 14.32 20.21 -18.42
C ASP A 277 14.69 20.11 -16.93
N GLY A 278 14.16 20.99 -16.09
CA GLY A 278 14.31 20.91 -14.64
C GLY A 278 13.65 19.67 -14.05
N TYR A 279 12.47 19.33 -14.53
CA TYR A 279 11.78 18.09 -14.14
C TYR A 279 12.64 16.86 -14.51
N LYS A 280 13.13 16.77 -15.75
CA LYS A 280 14.01 15.67 -16.20
C LYS A 280 15.26 15.56 -15.33
N ALA A 281 15.94 16.68 -15.11
CA ALA A 281 17.16 16.70 -14.30
C ALA A 281 16.89 16.21 -12.87
N TRP A 282 15.75 16.59 -12.30
CA TRP A 282 15.34 16.15 -10.98
C TRP A 282 15.07 14.63 -10.92
N ILE A 283 14.31 14.08 -11.90
CA ILE A 283 14.00 12.63 -11.99
C ILE A 283 15.30 11.82 -12.09
N TYR A 284 16.18 12.15 -13.04
CA TYR A 284 17.43 11.40 -13.22
C TYR A 284 18.39 11.55 -12.03
N SER A 285 18.41 12.72 -11.37
CA SER A 285 19.23 12.89 -10.16
C SER A 285 18.74 11.99 -9.01
N ASN A 286 17.42 11.85 -8.84
CA ASN A 286 16.86 10.95 -7.82
C ASN A 286 17.08 9.49 -8.19
N LEU A 287 16.92 9.11 -9.45
CA LEU A 287 17.16 7.75 -9.93
C LEU A 287 18.62 7.33 -9.70
N VAL A 288 19.58 8.20 -10.01
CA VAL A 288 21.01 7.96 -9.73
C VAL A 288 21.25 7.86 -8.22
N ALA A 289 20.66 8.76 -7.43
CA ALA A 289 20.85 8.76 -5.98
C ALA A 289 20.26 7.51 -5.31
N SER A 290 19.11 7.02 -5.77
CA SER A 290 18.48 5.81 -5.23
C SER A 290 19.27 4.52 -5.54
N ASN A 291 20.10 4.55 -6.59
CA ASN A 291 20.94 3.43 -6.99
C ASN A 291 22.40 3.56 -6.50
N ASP A 292 22.75 4.64 -5.78
CA ASP A 292 24.11 4.87 -5.28
C ASP A 292 24.33 4.17 -3.91
N PRO A 293 25.23 3.17 -3.82
CA PRO A 293 25.48 2.43 -2.59
C PRO A 293 26.04 3.31 -1.44
N GLU A 294 26.76 4.39 -1.75
CA GLU A 294 27.25 5.30 -0.71
C GLU A 294 26.12 6.13 -0.12
N ILE A 295 25.14 6.55 -0.94
CA ILE A 295 23.94 7.25 -0.47
C ILE A 295 23.07 6.29 0.35
N ALA A 296 22.89 5.05 -0.10
CA ALA A 296 22.16 4.01 0.66
C ALA A 296 22.79 3.78 2.04
N LYS A 297 24.13 3.68 2.11
CA LYS A 297 24.86 3.54 3.37
C LYS A 297 24.64 4.72 4.32
N VAL A 298 24.70 5.95 3.82
CA VAL A 298 24.43 7.16 4.62
C VAL A 298 22.99 7.14 5.13
N GLY A 299 22.02 6.78 4.30
CA GLY A 299 20.62 6.64 4.69
C GLY A 299 20.41 5.61 5.78
N ARG A 300 21.10 4.46 5.68
CA ARG A 300 21.07 3.39 6.70
C ARG A 300 21.60 3.90 8.05
N GLU A 301 22.76 4.56 8.08
CA GLU A 301 23.31 5.11 9.33
C GLU A 301 22.40 6.19 9.93
N GLN A 302 21.80 7.06 9.12
CA GLN A 302 20.80 8.02 9.58
C GLN A 302 19.58 7.32 10.19
N SER A 303 19.07 6.27 9.60
CA SER A 303 17.94 5.49 10.13
C SER A 303 18.25 4.91 11.51
N LYS A 304 19.47 4.41 11.71
CA LYS A 304 19.93 3.90 13.01
C LYS A 304 20.03 5.03 14.06
N GLU A 305 20.65 6.14 13.70
CA GLU A 305 20.88 7.25 14.62
C GLU A 305 19.59 8.00 14.99
N GLU A 306 18.72 8.23 14.01
CA GLU A 306 17.52 9.07 14.18
C GLU A 306 16.33 8.26 14.69
N TYR A 307 16.17 7.02 14.20
CA TYR A 307 14.97 6.21 14.44
C TYR A 307 15.20 4.92 15.21
N ASP A 308 16.44 4.63 15.63
CA ASP A 308 16.77 3.44 16.44
C ASP A 308 16.46 2.11 15.71
N TRP A 309 16.61 2.07 14.37
CA TRP A 309 16.51 0.87 13.60
C TRP A 309 17.66 -0.10 13.90
N SER A 310 17.35 -1.36 14.16
CA SER A 310 18.38 -2.41 14.26
C SER A 310 18.89 -2.82 12.88
N ASP A 311 20.12 -3.34 12.81
CA ASP A 311 20.68 -3.86 11.56
C ASP A 311 19.81 -4.97 10.98
N THR A 312 19.28 -5.87 11.81
CA THR A 312 18.39 -6.96 11.39
C THR A 312 17.13 -6.43 10.69
N LEU A 313 16.46 -5.42 11.25
CA LEU A 313 15.26 -4.84 10.64
C LEU A 313 15.59 -4.08 9.36
N LEU A 314 16.74 -3.40 9.30
CA LEU A 314 17.19 -2.71 8.08
C LEU A 314 17.55 -3.71 6.97
N ASP A 315 18.24 -4.81 7.29
CA ASP A 315 18.53 -5.87 6.31
C ASP A 315 17.26 -6.47 5.72
N ARG A 316 16.23 -6.67 6.56
CA ARG A 316 14.90 -7.14 6.11
C ARG A 316 14.21 -6.12 5.21
N ILE A 317 14.23 -4.83 5.57
CA ILE A 317 13.65 -3.74 4.75
C ILE A 317 14.36 -3.63 3.40
N GLU A 318 15.70 -3.67 3.39
CA GLU A 318 16.49 -3.60 2.16
C GLU A 318 16.17 -4.79 1.24
N MET A 319 16.11 -6.01 1.80
CA MET A 319 15.70 -7.20 1.04
C MET A 319 14.29 -7.06 0.46
N MET A 320 13.32 -6.56 1.25
CA MET A 320 11.94 -6.43 0.80
C MET A 320 11.72 -5.30 -0.21
N ASN A 321 12.60 -4.30 -0.21
CA ASN A 321 12.58 -3.20 -1.18
C ASN A 321 13.34 -3.55 -2.49
N ASP A 322 14.03 -4.67 -2.55
CA ASP A 322 14.57 -5.17 -3.82
C ASP A 322 13.40 -5.56 -4.75
N PRO A 323 13.25 -4.92 -5.92
CA PRO A 323 12.14 -5.20 -6.84
C PRO A 323 12.08 -6.65 -7.33
N LYS A 324 13.13 -7.45 -7.09
CA LYS A 324 13.21 -8.87 -7.46
C LYS A 324 12.68 -9.81 -6.36
N THR A 325 12.48 -9.33 -5.15
CA THR A 325 12.04 -10.15 -4.01
C THR A 325 10.59 -10.59 -4.16
N PHE A 326 9.73 -9.69 -4.60
CA PHE A 326 8.30 -9.95 -4.75
C PHE A 326 7.79 -9.73 -6.17
N SER A 327 6.76 -10.47 -6.55
CA SER A 327 5.94 -10.13 -7.71
C SER A 327 4.94 -9.05 -7.29
N GLY A 328 5.22 -7.79 -7.66
CA GLY A 328 4.43 -6.63 -7.27
C GLY A 328 3.03 -6.63 -7.88
N VAL A 329 2.02 -6.44 -7.03
CA VAL A 329 0.62 -6.28 -7.40
C VAL A 329 0.18 -4.86 -7.08
N PHE A 330 -0.41 -4.18 -8.05
CA PHE A 330 -0.91 -2.82 -7.96
C PHE A 330 -2.41 -2.82 -8.20
N ASP A 331 -3.18 -2.38 -7.22
CA ASP A 331 -4.64 -2.33 -7.32
C ASP A 331 -5.11 -0.89 -7.58
N PHE A 332 -5.65 -0.66 -8.76
CA PHE A 332 -6.14 0.66 -9.20
C PHE A 332 -7.60 0.92 -8.81
N LYS A 333 -8.21 0.05 -8.01
CA LYS A 333 -9.63 0.19 -7.61
C LYS A 333 -9.99 1.54 -7.00
N ASN A 334 -9.08 2.14 -6.23
CA ASN A 334 -9.31 3.45 -5.59
C ASN A 334 -8.97 4.63 -6.52
N GLY A 335 -8.34 4.38 -7.66
CA GLY A 335 -7.94 5.38 -8.64
C GLY A 335 -8.98 5.71 -9.71
N ILE A 336 -10.25 5.35 -9.52
CA ILE A 336 -11.33 5.47 -10.52
C ILE A 336 -12.29 6.63 -10.26
N GLY A 337 -12.02 7.48 -9.28
CA GLY A 337 -12.78 8.67 -8.94
C GLY A 337 -13.33 8.67 -7.52
N GLN A 338 -13.26 9.83 -6.85
CA GLN A 338 -13.58 9.97 -5.43
C GLN A 338 -15.05 9.77 -5.07
N ASP A 339 -15.94 9.89 -6.03
CA ASP A 339 -17.38 9.69 -5.87
C ASP A 339 -17.79 8.22 -5.71
N ILE A 340 -16.94 7.29 -6.16
CA ILE A 340 -17.20 5.84 -6.12
C ILE A 340 -16.13 5.06 -5.36
N ALA A 341 -14.95 5.64 -5.16
CA ALA A 341 -13.76 4.97 -4.65
C ALA A 341 -12.95 5.85 -3.68
N SER A 342 -13.62 6.67 -2.87
CA SER A 342 -12.94 7.53 -1.88
C SER A 342 -12.34 6.70 -0.76
N THR A 343 -11.06 6.90 -0.48
CA THR A 343 -10.39 6.34 0.70
C THR A 343 -10.73 7.07 2.00
N GLU A 344 -11.33 8.26 1.91
CA GLU A 344 -11.71 9.08 3.06
C GLU A 344 -13.15 8.79 3.55
N ASN A 345 -14.02 8.32 2.65
CA ASN A 345 -15.36 7.88 2.97
C ASN A 345 -15.47 6.38 2.71
N GLN A 346 -15.58 5.58 3.75
CA GLN A 346 -15.65 4.12 3.64
C GLN A 346 -17.03 3.61 3.17
N ASP A 347 -18.05 4.46 3.12
CA ASP A 347 -19.37 4.11 2.61
C ASP A 347 -19.48 4.25 1.09
N ASN A 348 -18.46 3.80 0.35
CA ASN A 348 -18.49 3.81 -1.11
C ASN A 348 -18.40 2.39 -1.68
N PRO A 349 -18.85 2.16 -2.94
CA PRO A 349 -18.92 0.84 -3.53
C PRO A 349 -17.60 0.04 -3.50
N VAL A 350 -16.47 0.70 -3.71
CA VAL A 350 -15.14 0.05 -3.77
C VAL A 350 -14.67 -0.40 -2.39
N GLU A 351 -14.82 0.46 -1.37
CA GLU A 351 -14.43 0.12 0.00
C GLU A 351 -15.36 -0.97 0.57
N GLN A 352 -16.67 -0.86 0.34
CA GLN A 352 -17.63 -1.86 0.79
C GLN A 352 -17.37 -3.24 0.15
N LEU A 353 -16.94 -3.29 -1.10
CA LEU A 353 -16.63 -4.54 -1.79
C LEU A 353 -15.50 -5.32 -1.11
N THR A 354 -14.48 -4.64 -0.60
CA THR A 354 -13.30 -5.28 0.00
C THR A 354 -13.38 -5.39 1.51
N LYS A 355 -13.75 -4.30 2.17
CA LYS A 355 -13.86 -4.26 3.64
C LYS A 355 -15.10 -4.96 4.17
N GLY A 356 -16.18 -4.96 3.39
CA GLY A 356 -17.46 -5.53 3.82
C GLY A 356 -17.34 -6.95 4.37
N PRO A 357 -16.77 -7.92 3.65
CA PRO A 357 -16.58 -9.27 4.17
C PRO A 357 -15.80 -9.31 5.49
N TYR A 358 -14.70 -8.59 5.58
CA TYR A 358 -13.83 -8.50 6.75
C TYR A 358 -14.50 -7.82 7.96
N MET A 359 -15.35 -6.83 7.70
CA MET A 359 -15.96 -5.99 8.76
C MET A 359 -17.32 -6.49 9.23
N THR A 360 -18.07 -7.25 8.40
CA THR A 360 -19.46 -7.64 8.69
C THR A 360 -19.66 -9.15 8.74
N GLY A 361 -18.68 -9.95 8.27
CA GLY A 361 -18.81 -11.40 8.13
C GLY A 361 -19.77 -11.84 7.02
N GLU A 362 -20.31 -10.93 6.21
CA GLU A 362 -21.12 -11.28 5.03
C GLU A 362 -20.23 -11.79 3.88
N SER A 363 -20.81 -12.56 2.95
CA SER A 363 -20.05 -13.14 1.85
C SER A 363 -19.62 -12.08 0.84
N TYR A 364 -18.43 -12.28 0.23
CA TYR A 364 -17.97 -11.44 -0.87
C TYR A 364 -18.97 -11.43 -2.04
N THR A 365 -19.61 -12.57 -2.34
CA THR A 365 -20.63 -12.67 -3.39
C THR A 365 -21.80 -11.71 -3.15
N SER A 366 -22.22 -11.50 -1.89
CA SER A 366 -23.28 -10.54 -1.54
C SER A 366 -22.87 -9.11 -1.88
N PHE A 367 -21.68 -8.69 -1.46
CA PHE A 367 -21.15 -7.35 -1.77
C PHE A 367 -20.91 -7.16 -3.26
N ARG A 368 -20.38 -8.17 -3.95
CA ARG A 368 -20.19 -8.14 -5.39
C ARG A 368 -21.52 -7.93 -6.13
N ALA A 369 -22.54 -8.67 -5.76
CA ALA A 369 -23.87 -8.51 -6.38
C ALA A 369 -24.44 -7.09 -6.21
N GLN A 370 -24.10 -6.42 -5.11
CA GLN A 370 -24.57 -5.07 -4.84
C GLN A 370 -23.77 -3.98 -5.56
N TYR A 371 -22.45 -4.11 -5.66
CA TYR A 371 -21.57 -2.99 -6.04
C TYR A 371 -20.87 -3.15 -7.39
N GLN A 372 -20.67 -4.38 -7.88
CA GLN A 372 -19.90 -4.63 -9.11
C GLN A 372 -20.43 -3.83 -10.30
N GLY A 373 -21.76 -3.77 -10.50
CA GLY A 373 -22.34 -3.07 -11.64
C GLY A 373 -22.01 -1.58 -11.70
N GLN A 374 -21.88 -0.91 -10.56
CA GLN A 374 -21.49 0.50 -10.48
C GLN A 374 -20.01 0.68 -10.80
N ILE A 375 -19.16 -0.21 -10.30
CA ILE A 375 -17.72 -0.18 -10.54
C ILE A 375 -17.44 -0.47 -12.01
N ASP A 376 -18.02 -1.52 -12.58
CA ASP A 376 -17.84 -1.87 -14.00
C ASP A 376 -18.31 -0.74 -14.94
N ALA A 377 -19.41 -0.06 -14.61
CA ALA A 377 -19.88 1.09 -15.39
C ALA A 377 -18.86 2.25 -15.37
N ARG A 378 -18.22 2.53 -14.22
CA ARG A 378 -17.16 3.54 -14.10
C ARG A 378 -15.92 3.13 -14.89
N LEU A 379 -15.47 1.88 -14.81
CA LEU A 379 -14.32 1.40 -15.59
C LEU A 379 -14.58 1.55 -17.10
N ALA A 380 -15.80 1.21 -17.56
CA ALA A 380 -16.20 1.38 -18.95
C ALA A 380 -16.24 2.86 -19.38
N GLU A 381 -16.68 3.77 -18.50
CA GLU A 381 -16.65 5.22 -18.75
C GLU A 381 -15.23 5.72 -18.97
N LEU A 382 -14.32 5.40 -18.07
CA LEU A 382 -12.92 5.84 -18.14
C LEU A 382 -12.23 5.26 -19.40
N ASN A 383 -12.45 3.99 -19.69
CA ASN A 383 -11.84 3.30 -20.84
C ASN A 383 -12.23 3.90 -22.20
N LYS A 384 -13.42 4.52 -22.34
CA LYS A 384 -13.83 5.19 -23.58
C LYS A 384 -12.91 6.32 -24.02
N THR A 385 -12.15 6.89 -23.10
CA THR A 385 -11.25 8.01 -23.42
C THR A 385 -9.91 7.57 -23.99
N VAL A 386 -9.64 6.29 -23.97
CA VAL A 386 -8.39 5.67 -24.45
C VAL A 386 -8.65 4.67 -25.59
N GLU A 387 -9.87 4.65 -26.12
CA GLU A 387 -10.25 3.95 -27.36
C GLU A 387 -9.95 4.84 -28.58
#